data_92daace3bec2433eff4cb46d9280c23e
#
_entry.id   92daace3bec2433eff4cb46d9280c23e
#
_cell.length_a   1.000
_cell.length_b   1.000
_cell.length_c   1.000
_cell.angle_alpha   90.00
_cell.angle_beta   90.00
_cell.angle_gamma   90.00
#
_symmetry.space_group_name_H-M   'P 1'
#
loop_
_entity.id
_entity.type
_entity.pdbx_description
1 polymer ?
#
loop_
_entity_poly.entity_id
_entity_poly.type
_entity_poly.pdbx_seq_one_letter_code
_entity_poly.pdbx_strand_id
1 'polypeptide(L)'
;MDEDSILSRMADIFRKFDVEDTGKEELTREIYTQIKRILKVATDYGFDKNLWQNYLTFILITTENPFSITCEKVGANDGSVNTFAMNDFGIFRKLFHYDFSEIEKELSINCFSLITNYKAIVKKELMYNRNVSEKVRTLSEKLAAATTDEEFFDGVTTFYKDYGVGMFGLNKAFRIGNNPDGSVKFMAINNMDKVMLTDLVGYEIQKKKLVENTEAFVKGKKANNVLL
;
A
#
# COMPACT_ATOMS: atom_id res chain seq x y z
N MET A 1 2.10 14.64 4.83
CA MET A 1 1.91 14.08 3.46
C MET A 1 2.67 14.99 2.52
N ASP A 2 3.34 14.44 1.51
CA ASP A 2 4.03 15.23 0.50
C ASP A 2 3.00 16.10 -0.26
N GLU A 3 3.25 17.41 -0.38
CA GLU A 3 2.36 18.36 -1.08
C GLU A 3 2.14 18.00 -2.55
N ASP A 4 3.10 17.30 -3.16
CA ASP A 4 2.96 16.81 -4.54
C ASP A 4 2.37 15.40 -4.64
N SER A 5 1.88 14.80 -3.54
CA SER A 5 1.19 13.52 -3.60
C SER A 5 -0.10 13.61 -4.40
N ILE A 6 -0.50 12.51 -5.05
CA ILE A 6 -1.76 12.45 -5.81
C ILE A 6 -2.94 12.86 -4.92
N LEU A 7 -2.97 12.39 -3.66
CA LEU A 7 -4.06 12.70 -2.74
C LEU A 7 -4.11 14.18 -2.38
N SER A 8 -2.95 14.82 -2.10
CA SER A 8 -2.90 16.26 -1.82
C SER A 8 -3.36 17.07 -3.05
N ARG A 9 -2.88 16.72 -4.25
CA ARG A 9 -3.30 17.37 -5.48
C ARG A 9 -4.79 17.20 -5.78
N MET A 10 -5.34 16.01 -5.53
CA MET A 10 -6.79 15.79 -5.69
C MET A 10 -7.61 16.61 -4.68
N ALA A 11 -7.16 16.71 -3.43
CA ALA A 11 -7.81 17.56 -2.44
C ALA A 11 -7.80 19.05 -2.85
N ASP A 12 -6.71 19.54 -3.43
CA ASP A 12 -6.64 20.91 -3.94
C ASP A 12 -7.56 21.13 -5.16
N ILE A 13 -7.65 20.14 -6.05
CA ILE A 13 -8.57 20.18 -7.20
C ILE A 13 -10.03 20.27 -6.70
N PHE A 14 -10.41 19.45 -5.73
CA PHE A 14 -11.78 19.47 -5.18
C PHE A 14 -12.09 20.79 -4.48
N ARG A 15 -11.14 21.35 -3.71
CA ARG A 15 -11.31 22.70 -3.13
C ARG A 15 -11.50 23.77 -4.18
N LYS A 16 -10.72 23.74 -5.27
CA LYS A 16 -10.87 24.69 -6.39
C LYS A 16 -12.20 24.51 -7.10
N PHE A 17 -12.68 23.28 -7.24
CA PHE A 17 -13.98 22.97 -7.82
C PHE A 17 -15.14 23.59 -7.01
N ASP A 18 -15.08 23.50 -5.67
CA ASP A 18 -16.10 24.05 -4.77
C ASP A 18 -16.17 25.58 -4.74
N VAL A 19 -15.08 26.27 -5.13
CA VAL A 19 -14.98 27.77 -5.06
C VAL A 19 -15.41 28.48 -6.34
N GLU A 20 -15.78 27.77 -7.42
CA GLU A 20 -16.26 28.30 -8.72
C GLU A 20 -15.33 29.27 -9.47
N ASP A 21 -14.13 29.56 -8.96
CA ASP A 21 -13.22 30.60 -9.53
C ASP A 21 -12.15 30.01 -10.49
N THR A 22 -12.13 28.71 -10.68
CA THR A 22 -11.13 28.05 -11.54
C THR A 22 -11.77 27.60 -12.85
N GLY A 23 -11.12 27.89 -13.98
CA GLY A 23 -11.61 27.50 -15.30
C GLY A 23 -11.76 25.99 -15.44
N LYS A 24 -12.91 25.51 -15.95
CA LYS A 24 -13.22 24.08 -16.13
C LYS A 24 -12.15 23.32 -16.91
N GLU A 25 -11.52 23.96 -17.90
CA GLU A 25 -10.45 23.33 -18.69
C GLU A 25 -9.18 23.08 -17.87
N GLU A 26 -8.83 24.00 -16.97
CA GLU A 26 -7.67 23.86 -16.10
C GLU A 26 -7.89 22.73 -15.09
N LEU A 27 -9.03 22.72 -14.42
CA LEU A 27 -9.41 21.63 -13.48
C LEU A 27 -9.40 20.27 -14.17
N THR A 28 -9.99 20.20 -15.37
CA THR A 28 -10.01 18.98 -16.18
C THR A 28 -8.58 18.48 -16.46
N ARG A 29 -7.67 19.36 -16.83
CA ARG A 29 -6.26 19.02 -17.09
C ARG A 29 -5.55 18.52 -15.83
N GLU A 30 -5.76 19.19 -14.69
CA GLU A 30 -5.21 18.77 -13.41
C GLU A 30 -5.74 17.39 -13.01
N ILE A 31 -7.05 17.13 -13.14
CA ILE A 31 -7.67 15.83 -12.88
C ILE A 31 -7.01 14.75 -13.74
N TYR A 32 -6.97 14.91 -15.05
CA TYR A 32 -6.36 13.91 -15.94
C TYR A 32 -4.88 13.66 -15.64
N THR A 33 -4.16 14.66 -15.14
CA THR A 33 -2.78 14.50 -14.69
C THR A 33 -2.72 13.54 -13.49
N GLN A 34 -3.60 13.69 -12.49
CA GLN A 34 -3.64 12.78 -11.35
C GLN A 34 -4.16 11.38 -11.71
N ILE A 35 -5.18 11.30 -12.57
CA ILE A 35 -5.66 10.01 -13.09
C ILE A 35 -4.53 9.25 -13.80
N LYS A 36 -3.73 9.91 -14.62
CA LYS A 36 -2.55 9.31 -15.28
C LYS A 36 -1.53 8.77 -14.26
N ARG A 37 -1.32 9.49 -13.15
CA ARG A 37 -0.45 9.04 -12.06
C ARG A 37 -1.01 7.80 -11.35
N ILE A 38 -2.34 7.77 -11.08
CA ILE A 38 -3.01 6.58 -10.52
C ILE A 38 -2.87 5.38 -11.47
N LEU A 39 -3.10 5.57 -12.77
CA LEU A 39 -2.95 4.50 -13.77
C LEU A 39 -1.50 3.98 -13.85
N LYS A 40 -0.51 4.86 -13.66
CA LYS A 40 0.89 4.43 -13.59
C LYS A 40 1.12 3.53 -12.38
N VAL A 41 0.68 3.94 -11.18
CA VAL A 41 0.78 3.11 -9.96
C VAL A 41 0.05 1.78 -10.15
N ALA A 42 -1.17 1.81 -10.69
CA ALA A 42 -1.95 0.60 -10.97
C ALA A 42 -1.23 -0.34 -11.96
N THR A 43 -0.53 0.22 -12.95
CA THR A 43 0.26 -0.55 -13.90
C THR A 43 1.49 -1.18 -13.26
N ASP A 44 2.21 -0.41 -12.43
CA ASP A 44 3.44 -0.85 -11.78
C ASP A 44 3.16 -1.96 -10.74
N TYR A 45 2.00 -1.93 -10.08
CA TYR A 45 1.63 -2.88 -9.03
C TYR A 45 0.53 -3.88 -9.43
N GLY A 46 0.00 -3.81 -10.64
CA GLY A 46 -1.01 -4.75 -11.13
C GLY A 46 -2.37 -4.62 -10.42
N PHE A 47 -2.77 -3.39 -10.11
CA PHE A 47 -4.09 -3.12 -9.52
C PHE A 47 -5.21 -3.28 -10.54
N ASP A 48 -6.42 -3.59 -10.06
CA ASP A 48 -7.60 -3.89 -10.85
C ASP A 48 -8.88 -3.45 -10.12
N LYS A 49 -10.01 -3.45 -10.80
CA LYS A 49 -11.33 -3.09 -10.27
C LYS A 49 -11.39 -1.62 -9.85
N ASN A 50 -11.37 -1.29 -8.57
CA ASN A 50 -11.43 0.08 -8.07
C ASN A 50 -10.03 0.63 -7.79
N LEU A 51 -9.44 1.33 -8.78
CA LEU A 51 -8.08 1.86 -8.65
C LEU A 51 -7.97 2.99 -7.62
N TRP A 52 -9.05 3.73 -7.38
CA TRP A 52 -9.06 4.76 -6.34
C TRP A 52 -8.90 4.15 -4.95
N GLN A 53 -9.71 3.14 -4.63
CA GLN A 53 -9.62 2.41 -3.37
C GLN A 53 -8.28 1.68 -3.22
N ASN A 54 -7.79 1.03 -4.29
CA ASN A 54 -6.47 0.40 -4.28
C ASN A 54 -5.34 1.41 -4.02
N TYR A 55 -5.43 2.60 -4.61
CA TYR A 55 -4.45 3.66 -4.39
C TYR A 55 -4.48 4.18 -2.94
N LEU A 56 -5.66 4.42 -2.37
CA LEU A 56 -5.80 4.82 -0.96
C LEU A 56 -5.25 3.75 -0.01
N THR A 57 -5.56 2.47 -0.28
CA THR A 57 -5.00 1.35 0.48
C THR A 57 -3.48 1.31 0.38
N PHE A 58 -2.95 1.51 -0.83
CA PHE A 58 -1.51 1.52 -1.08
C PHE A 58 -0.80 2.62 -0.28
N ILE A 59 -1.37 3.83 -0.21
CA ILE A 59 -0.84 4.91 0.64
C ILE A 59 -0.81 4.48 2.10
N LEU A 60 -1.93 3.96 2.63
CA LEU A 60 -2.04 3.56 4.03
C LEU A 60 -0.95 2.57 4.43
N ILE A 61 -0.66 1.58 3.58
CA ILE A 61 0.28 0.51 3.92
C ILE A 61 1.74 0.81 3.53
N THR A 62 1.99 1.83 2.71
CA THR A 62 3.35 2.24 2.33
C THR A 62 3.89 3.40 3.16
N THR A 63 3.01 4.18 3.81
CA THR A 63 3.42 5.35 4.59
C THR A 63 3.79 4.95 6.01
N GLU A 64 5.08 4.98 6.30
CA GLU A 64 5.61 4.76 7.64
C GLU A 64 5.42 6.01 8.49
N ASN A 65 4.87 5.85 9.69
CA ASN A 65 4.76 6.87 10.71
C ASN A 65 4.83 6.24 12.11
N PRO A 66 4.99 7.01 13.20
CA PRO A 66 5.11 6.46 14.55
C PRO A 66 3.96 5.53 14.95
N PHE A 67 2.73 5.82 14.53
CA PHE A 67 1.57 4.98 14.80
C PHE A 67 1.66 3.64 14.06
N SER A 68 1.88 3.66 12.74
CA SER A 68 1.93 2.45 11.93
C SER A 68 3.07 1.51 12.35
N ILE A 69 4.26 2.07 12.66
CA ILE A 69 5.41 1.31 13.17
C ILE A 69 5.13 0.71 14.56
N THR A 70 4.40 1.45 15.43
CA THR A 70 4.00 0.91 16.73
C THR A 70 3.01 -0.24 16.57
N CYS A 71 2.01 -0.08 15.70
CA CYS A 71 1.05 -1.15 15.41
C CYS A 71 1.70 -2.40 14.84
N GLU A 72 2.71 -2.27 13.99
CA GLU A 72 3.50 -3.40 13.49
C GLU A 72 4.14 -4.19 14.61
N LYS A 73 4.72 -3.51 15.61
CA LYS A 73 5.47 -4.16 16.69
C LYS A 73 4.60 -4.77 17.78
N VAL A 74 3.57 -4.05 18.20
CA VAL A 74 2.80 -4.40 19.41
C VAL A 74 1.28 -4.47 19.18
N GLY A 75 0.81 -4.16 17.97
CA GLY A 75 -0.61 -4.02 17.66
C GLY A 75 -1.19 -2.67 18.09
N ALA A 76 -2.46 -2.46 17.80
CA ALA A 76 -3.19 -1.25 18.21
C ALA A 76 -3.63 -1.38 19.67
N ASN A 77 -2.70 -1.21 20.60
CA ASN A 77 -3.01 -1.18 22.04
C ASN A 77 -3.63 0.17 22.41
N ASP A 78 -4.37 0.21 23.53
CA ASP A 78 -5.00 1.42 24.03
C ASP A 78 -4.01 2.57 24.21
N GLY A 79 -4.35 3.72 23.62
CA GLY A 79 -3.52 4.90 23.69
C GLY A 79 -4.15 6.11 22.98
N SER A 80 -3.85 7.32 23.43
CA SER A 80 -4.40 8.56 22.86
C SER A 80 -4.11 8.73 21.37
N VAL A 81 -3.01 8.14 20.87
CA VAL A 81 -2.65 8.19 19.44
C VAL A 81 -3.67 7.44 18.57
N ASN A 82 -4.35 6.43 19.12
CA ASN A 82 -5.39 5.70 18.41
C ASN A 82 -6.60 6.60 18.08
N THR A 83 -6.92 7.57 18.95
CA THR A 83 -7.99 8.52 18.67
C THR A 83 -7.69 9.40 17.46
N PHE A 84 -6.44 9.87 17.32
CA PHE A 84 -6.02 10.60 16.13
C PHE A 84 -6.04 9.73 14.88
N ALA A 85 -5.50 8.52 14.97
CA ALA A 85 -5.50 7.57 13.86
C ALA A 85 -6.93 7.16 13.45
N MET A 86 -7.85 6.98 14.41
CA MET A 86 -9.25 6.71 14.15
C MET A 86 -9.91 7.84 13.36
N ASN A 87 -9.66 9.10 13.74
CA ASN A 87 -10.16 10.25 12.99
C ASN A 87 -9.62 10.29 11.56
N ASP A 88 -8.32 10.08 11.38
CA ASP A 88 -7.71 10.04 10.06
C ASP A 88 -8.29 8.90 9.20
N PHE A 89 -8.45 7.72 9.78
CA PHE A 89 -9.03 6.56 9.08
C PHE A 89 -10.52 6.77 8.77
N GLY A 90 -11.26 7.49 9.60
CA GLY A 90 -12.62 7.93 9.29
C GLY A 90 -12.66 8.83 8.04
N ILE A 91 -11.67 9.71 7.86
CA ILE A 91 -11.51 10.49 6.62
C ILE A 91 -11.22 9.56 5.43
N PHE A 92 -10.27 8.62 5.58
CA PHE A 92 -9.98 7.64 4.54
C PHE A 92 -11.20 6.81 4.15
N ARG A 93 -12.00 6.35 5.13
CA ARG A 93 -13.24 5.61 4.86
C ARG A 93 -14.23 6.43 4.03
N LYS A 94 -14.38 7.73 4.34
CA LYS A 94 -15.22 8.64 3.52
C LYS A 94 -14.65 8.76 2.10
N LEU A 95 -13.34 8.88 1.94
CA LEU A 95 -12.69 8.93 0.62
C LEU A 95 -12.86 7.62 -0.17
N PHE A 96 -12.92 6.47 0.50
CA PHE A 96 -13.19 5.18 -0.14
C PHE A 96 -14.55 5.12 -0.82
N HIS A 97 -15.54 5.85 -0.28
CA HIS A 97 -16.92 5.89 -0.75
C HIS A 97 -17.29 7.24 -1.37
N TYR A 98 -16.28 8.03 -1.74
CA TYR A 98 -16.53 9.35 -2.32
C TYR A 98 -17.25 9.21 -3.67
N ASP A 99 -18.35 9.96 -3.83
CA ASP A 99 -19.13 10.03 -5.06
C ASP A 99 -18.56 11.12 -5.99
N PHE A 100 -18.01 10.70 -7.11
CA PHE A 100 -17.44 11.59 -8.11
C PHE A 100 -18.47 12.06 -9.16
N SER A 101 -19.74 11.67 -9.06
CA SER A 101 -20.75 11.90 -10.10
C SER A 101 -21.01 13.39 -10.37
N GLU A 102 -20.97 14.23 -9.35
CA GLU A 102 -21.17 15.66 -9.48
C GLU A 102 -20.05 16.34 -10.28
N ILE A 103 -18.81 16.10 -9.91
CA ILE A 103 -17.64 16.66 -10.64
C ILE A 103 -17.55 16.12 -12.08
N GLU A 104 -17.87 14.85 -12.31
CA GLU A 104 -17.92 14.27 -13.65
C GLU A 104 -18.99 14.95 -14.51
N LYS A 105 -20.16 15.18 -13.96
CA LYS A 105 -21.26 15.85 -14.64
C LYS A 105 -20.92 17.30 -14.98
N GLU A 106 -20.42 18.06 -13.99
CA GLU A 106 -20.11 19.49 -14.17
C GLU A 106 -18.97 19.75 -15.15
N LEU A 107 -17.95 18.89 -15.16
CA LEU A 107 -16.81 18.99 -16.05
C LEU A 107 -16.97 18.20 -17.35
N SER A 108 -18.08 17.47 -17.53
CA SER A 108 -18.35 16.58 -18.68
C SER A 108 -17.22 15.58 -18.94
N ILE A 109 -16.72 14.94 -17.85
CA ILE A 109 -15.70 13.90 -17.88
C ILE A 109 -16.25 12.58 -17.34
N ASN A 110 -15.53 11.47 -17.53
CA ASN A 110 -15.90 10.14 -17.03
C ASN A 110 -14.71 9.35 -16.47
N CYS A 111 -13.61 10.02 -16.19
CA CYS A 111 -12.35 9.38 -15.83
C CYS A 111 -12.40 8.72 -14.44
N PHE A 112 -13.18 9.24 -13.49
CA PHE A 112 -13.37 8.63 -12.18
C PHE A 112 -14.19 7.35 -12.29
N SER A 113 -15.31 7.38 -13.05
CA SER A 113 -16.11 6.18 -13.33
C SER A 113 -15.28 5.09 -14.00
N LEU A 114 -14.33 5.46 -14.87
CA LEU A 114 -13.43 4.50 -15.52
C LEU A 114 -12.43 3.87 -14.53
N ILE A 115 -11.81 4.66 -13.64
CA ILE A 115 -10.84 4.11 -12.68
C ILE A 115 -11.48 3.36 -11.52
N THR A 116 -12.74 3.65 -11.15
CA THR A 116 -13.49 2.91 -10.13
C THR A 116 -14.07 1.60 -10.65
N ASN A 117 -14.18 1.43 -11.98
CA ASN A 117 -14.63 0.21 -12.66
C ASN A 117 -13.58 -0.32 -13.65
N TYR A 118 -12.32 -0.21 -13.28
CA TYR A 118 -11.19 -0.52 -14.15
C TYR A 118 -11.06 -2.02 -14.41
N LYS A 119 -10.73 -2.38 -15.65
CA LYS A 119 -10.36 -3.73 -16.06
C LYS A 119 -8.91 -3.74 -16.51
N ALA A 120 -8.04 -4.34 -15.71
CA ALA A 120 -6.64 -4.47 -16.06
C ALA A 120 -6.45 -5.37 -17.29
N ILE A 121 -5.51 -5.00 -18.17
CA ILE A 121 -5.05 -5.89 -19.22
C ILE A 121 -4.34 -7.06 -18.57
N VAL A 122 -4.67 -8.28 -18.96
CA VAL A 122 -4.00 -9.50 -18.48
C VAL A 122 -2.52 -9.41 -18.81
N LYS A 123 -1.69 -9.26 -17.79
CA LYS A 123 -0.23 -9.20 -17.90
C LYS A 123 0.36 -10.53 -17.48
N LYS A 124 1.51 -10.89 -18.09
CA LYS A 124 2.29 -12.03 -17.61
C LYS A 124 2.74 -11.74 -16.17
N GLU A 125 2.74 -12.77 -15.32
CA GLU A 125 3.03 -12.69 -13.86
C GLU A 125 4.36 -12.01 -13.52
N LEU A 126 5.30 -11.93 -14.46
CA LEU A 126 6.62 -11.30 -14.26
C LEU A 126 6.63 -9.78 -14.41
N MET A 127 5.51 -9.13 -14.79
CA MET A 127 5.48 -7.71 -15.13
C MET A 127 5.18 -6.79 -13.92
N TYR A 128 4.75 -7.33 -12.79
CA TYR A 128 4.48 -6.54 -11.57
C TYR A 128 4.70 -7.39 -10.32
N ASN A 129 4.80 -6.72 -9.16
CA ASN A 129 4.97 -7.39 -7.88
C ASN A 129 3.63 -8.01 -7.41
N ARG A 130 3.42 -9.29 -7.74
CA ARG A 130 2.18 -10.02 -7.42
C ARG A 130 1.87 -10.01 -5.91
N ASN A 131 2.89 -10.16 -5.08
CA ASN A 131 2.70 -10.21 -3.63
C ASN A 131 2.15 -8.88 -3.08
N VAL A 132 2.67 -7.74 -3.55
CA VAL A 132 2.14 -6.41 -3.18
C VAL A 132 0.73 -6.24 -3.75
N SER A 133 0.51 -6.60 -5.01
CA SER A 133 -0.80 -6.52 -5.66
C SER A 133 -1.88 -7.27 -4.89
N GLU A 134 -1.62 -8.52 -4.51
CA GLU A 134 -2.57 -9.35 -3.76
C GLU A 134 -2.87 -8.75 -2.38
N LYS A 135 -1.85 -8.30 -1.64
CA LYS A 135 -2.03 -7.65 -0.32
C LYS A 135 -2.88 -6.39 -0.41
N VAL A 136 -2.57 -5.50 -1.36
CA VAL A 136 -3.31 -4.24 -1.55
C VAL A 136 -4.76 -4.52 -1.92
N ARG A 137 -5.01 -5.41 -2.87
CA ARG A 137 -6.37 -5.71 -3.35
C ARG A 137 -7.21 -6.36 -2.28
N THR A 138 -6.68 -7.35 -1.55
CA THR A 138 -7.39 -8.02 -0.46
C THR A 138 -7.73 -7.05 0.66
N LEU A 139 -6.78 -6.20 1.07
CA LEU A 139 -7.07 -5.18 2.08
C LEU A 139 -8.06 -4.14 1.56
N SER A 140 -7.91 -3.68 0.32
CA SER A 140 -8.84 -2.71 -0.29
C SER A 140 -10.28 -3.21 -0.30
N GLU A 141 -10.51 -4.48 -0.67
CA GLU A 141 -11.85 -5.11 -0.62
C GLU A 141 -12.39 -5.18 0.81
N LYS A 142 -11.54 -5.51 1.80
CA LYS A 142 -11.93 -5.52 3.21
C LYS A 142 -12.30 -4.12 3.71
N LEU A 143 -11.49 -3.11 3.40
CA LEU A 143 -11.73 -1.72 3.81
C LEU A 143 -12.96 -1.12 3.12
N ALA A 144 -13.22 -1.48 1.87
CA ALA A 144 -14.42 -1.05 1.14
C ALA A 144 -15.71 -1.62 1.75
N ALA A 145 -15.65 -2.79 2.38
CA ALA A 145 -16.77 -3.41 3.07
C ALA A 145 -17.00 -2.88 4.50
N ALA A 146 -16.05 -2.10 5.06
CA ALA A 146 -16.18 -1.55 6.40
C ALA A 146 -17.30 -0.49 6.47
N THR A 147 -18.23 -0.69 7.38
CA THR A 147 -19.40 0.18 7.56
C THR A 147 -19.19 1.23 8.65
N THR A 148 -18.25 0.99 9.56
CA THR A 148 -17.89 1.90 10.66
C THR A 148 -16.41 2.29 10.61
N ASP A 149 -16.06 3.37 11.33
CA ASP A 149 -14.67 3.82 11.44
C ASP A 149 -13.83 2.81 12.23
N GLU A 150 -14.43 2.10 13.19
CA GLU A 150 -13.81 1.04 13.98
C GLU A 150 -13.45 -0.17 13.10
N GLU A 151 -14.37 -0.62 12.25
CA GLU A 151 -14.10 -1.73 11.32
C GLU A 151 -12.97 -1.39 10.33
N PHE A 152 -12.95 -0.14 9.87
CA PHE A 152 -11.88 0.34 9.00
C PHE A 152 -10.54 0.40 9.73
N PHE A 153 -10.52 0.96 10.95
CA PHE A 153 -9.36 1.01 11.83
C PHE A 153 -8.80 -0.38 12.11
N ASP A 154 -9.65 -1.33 12.52
CA ASP A 154 -9.26 -2.71 12.78
C ASP A 154 -8.69 -3.39 11.54
N GLY A 155 -9.27 -3.10 10.37
CA GLY A 155 -8.76 -3.61 9.10
C GLY A 155 -7.33 -3.20 8.81
N VAL A 156 -7.03 -1.90 8.99
CA VAL A 156 -5.70 -1.33 8.75
C VAL A 156 -4.69 -1.78 9.79
N THR A 157 -5.03 -1.69 11.09
CA THR A 157 -4.11 -2.02 12.19
C THR A 157 -3.78 -3.51 12.26
N THR A 158 -4.76 -4.37 11.95
CA THR A 158 -4.51 -5.81 11.79
C THR A 158 -3.50 -6.07 10.66
N PHE A 159 -3.65 -5.36 9.53
CA PHE A 159 -2.69 -5.49 8.44
C PHE A 159 -1.28 -5.09 8.87
N TYR A 160 -1.13 -3.97 9.59
CA TYR A 160 0.18 -3.53 10.09
C TYR A 160 0.82 -4.58 11.01
N LYS A 161 0.04 -5.20 11.89
CA LYS A 161 0.51 -6.25 12.79
C LYS A 161 0.93 -7.52 12.06
N ASP A 162 0.17 -7.94 11.06
CA ASP A 162 0.36 -9.23 10.39
C ASP A 162 1.44 -9.18 9.30
N TYR A 163 1.58 -8.04 8.62
CA TYR A 163 2.46 -7.88 7.47
C TYR A 163 3.53 -6.80 7.64
N GLY A 164 3.37 -5.88 8.57
CA GLY A 164 4.19 -4.68 8.70
C GLY A 164 3.75 -3.55 7.77
N VAL A 165 4.48 -2.44 7.84
CA VAL A 165 4.25 -1.22 7.05
C VAL A 165 5.45 -0.91 6.17
N GLY A 166 5.24 -0.13 5.12
CA GLY A 166 6.30 0.32 4.23
C GLY A 166 6.86 -0.77 3.33
N MET A 167 8.07 -0.55 2.86
CA MET A 167 8.72 -1.43 1.89
C MET A 167 8.95 -2.85 2.45
N PHE A 168 9.32 -2.96 3.71
CA PHE A 168 9.61 -4.25 4.36
C PHE A 168 8.35 -5.05 4.66
N GLY A 169 7.25 -4.40 5.01
CA GLY A 169 5.96 -5.05 5.21
C GLY A 169 5.36 -5.63 3.92
N LEU A 170 5.62 -4.98 2.79
CA LEU A 170 5.05 -5.37 1.51
C LEU A 170 5.86 -6.43 0.77
N ASN A 171 7.17 -6.46 0.93
CA ASN A 171 8.07 -7.31 0.16
C ASN A 171 8.75 -8.35 1.04
N LYS A 172 8.97 -9.55 0.48
CA LYS A 172 9.56 -10.69 1.19
C LYS A 172 11.07 -10.80 1.01
N ALA A 173 11.63 -10.21 -0.05
CA ALA A 173 13.04 -10.31 -0.36
C ALA A 173 13.57 -9.05 -1.05
N PHE A 174 14.83 -8.77 -0.80
CA PHE A 174 15.51 -7.58 -1.30
C PHE A 174 16.90 -7.92 -1.82
N ARG A 175 17.34 -7.17 -2.83
CA ARG A 175 18.76 -7.05 -3.17
C ARG A 175 19.29 -5.78 -2.53
N ILE A 176 20.52 -5.85 -2.05
CA ILE A 176 21.25 -4.69 -1.55
C ILE A 176 22.10 -4.14 -2.69
N GLY A 177 22.02 -2.85 -2.90
CA GLY A 177 22.86 -2.08 -3.82
C GLY A 177 23.28 -0.77 -3.18
N ASN A 178 23.96 0.08 -3.92
CA ASN A 178 24.36 1.41 -3.46
C ASN A 178 23.69 2.48 -4.31
N ASN A 179 23.33 3.59 -3.67
CA ASN A 179 22.97 4.82 -4.35
C ASN A 179 24.25 5.52 -4.89
N PRO A 180 24.10 6.51 -5.79
CA PRO A 180 25.25 7.28 -6.29
C PRO A 180 26.05 7.99 -5.19
N ASP A 181 25.43 8.30 -4.06
CA ASP A 181 26.04 8.92 -2.87
C ASP A 181 26.73 7.91 -1.93
N GLY A 182 26.73 6.62 -2.29
CA GLY A 182 27.32 5.53 -1.51
C GLY A 182 26.41 4.97 -0.41
N SER A 183 25.22 5.53 -0.18
CA SER A 183 24.26 5.01 0.79
C SER A 183 23.67 3.67 0.31
N VAL A 184 23.25 2.82 1.28
CA VAL A 184 22.67 1.52 0.99
C VAL A 184 21.29 1.69 0.37
N LYS A 185 21.03 0.95 -0.71
CA LYS A 185 19.73 0.88 -1.38
C LYS A 185 19.16 -0.53 -1.29
N PHE A 186 17.95 -0.65 -0.76
CA PHE A 186 17.18 -1.89 -0.81
C PHE A 186 16.31 -1.91 -2.07
N MET A 187 16.43 -2.96 -2.85
CA MET A 187 15.64 -3.17 -4.08
C MET A 187 14.77 -4.40 -3.89
N ALA A 188 13.45 -4.21 -3.87
CA ALA A 188 12.52 -5.32 -3.74
C ALA A 188 12.65 -6.30 -4.91
N ILE A 189 12.61 -7.61 -4.60
CA ILE A 189 12.55 -8.68 -5.58
C ILE A 189 11.08 -9.00 -5.87
N ASN A 190 10.63 -8.68 -7.07
CA ASN A 190 9.21 -8.74 -7.41
C ASN A 190 8.65 -10.16 -7.53
N ASN A 191 9.42 -11.10 -8.05
CA ASN A 191 8.98 -12.47 -8.28
C ASN A 191 10.04 -13.42 -7.76
N MET A 192 9.78 -13.97 -6.57
CA MET A 192 10.67 -14.97 -5.97
C MET A 192 10.27 -16.35 -6.45
N ASP A 193 11.27 -17.21 -6.64
CA ASP A 193 11.06 -18.64 -6.81
C ASP A 193 10.38 -19.21 -5.54
N LYS A 194 9.48 -20.15 -5.74
CA LYS A 194 8.73 -20.79 -4.64
C LYS A 194 9.50 -21.96 -4.02
N VAL A 195 10.83 -21.98 -4.14
CA VAL A 195 11.66 -23.04 -3.55
C VAL A 195 11.65 -22.88 -2.04
N MET A 196 11.18 -23.89 -1.34
CA MET A 196 11.12 -23.96 0.12
C MET A 196 12.25 -24.83 0.67
N LEU A 197 12.59 -24.65 1.95
CA LEU A 197 13.57 -25.53 2.60
C LEU A 197 13.16 -27.02 2.56
N THR A 198 11.87 -27.29 2.49
CA THR A 198 11.30 -28.64 2.32
C THR A 198 11.59 -29.25 0.96
N ASP A 199 11.84 -28.43 -0.05
CA ASP A 199 12.13 -28.90 -1.43
C ASP A 199 13.60 -29.29 -1.61
N LEU A 200 14.44 -28.93 -0.64
CA LEU A 200 15.84 -29.33 -0.61
C LEU A 200 15.97 -30.76 -0.10
N VAL A 201 16.40 -31.67 -0.95
CA VAL A 201 16.64 -33.07 -0.60
C VAL A 201 17.94 -33.22 0.17
N GLY A 202 17.90 -33.81 1.36
CA GLY A 202 19.06 -33.97 2.23
C GLY A 202 19.32 -32.76 3.13
N TYR A 203 20.51 -32.71 3.71
CA TYR A 203 20.97 -31.60 4.58
C TYR A 203 20.11 -31.37 5.84
N GLU A 204 19.46 -32.39 6.38
CA GLU A 204 18.48 -32.24 7.47
C GLU A 204 19.07 -31.60 8.73
N ILE A 205 20.32 -31.94 9.08
CA ILE A 205 21.01 -31.37 10.24
C ILE A 205 21.30 -29.88 10.01
N GLN A 206 21.75 -29.51 8.80
CA GLN A 206 22.06 -28.13 8.45
C GLN A 206 20.79 -27.28 8.40
N LYS A 207 19.72 -27.79 7.78
CA LYS A 207 18.40 -27.14 7.75
C LYS A 207 17.89 -26.89 9.18
N LYS A 208 17.93 -27.91 10.05
CA LYS A 208 17.50 -27.78 11.43
C LYS A 208 18.29 -26.70 12.19
N LYS A 209 19.64 -26.74 12.10
CA LYS A 209 20.50 -25.72 12.74
C LYS A 209 20.23 -24.30 12.24
N LEU A 210 20.01 -24.15 10.92
CA LEU A 210 19.69 -22.86 10.32
C LEU A 210 18.37 -22.31 10.87
N VAL A 211 17.31 -23.13 10.88
CA VAL A 211 15.99 -22.74 11.39
C VAL A 211 16.05 -22.37 12.86
N GLU A 212 16.64 -23.24 13.71
CA GLU A 212 16.77 -23.00 15.15
C GLU A 212 17.53 -21.69 15.45
N ASN A 213 18.63 -21.44 14.73
CA ASN A 213 19.42 -20.21 14.91
C ASN A 213 18.65 -18.97 14.44
N THR A 214 17.91 -19.06 13.33
CA THR A 214 17.09 -17.96 12.80
C THR A 214 15.92 -17.65 13.75
N GLU A 215 15.25 -18.69 14.27
CA GLU A 215 14.19 -18.49 15.26
C GLU A 215 14.70 -17.86 16.56
N ALA A 216 15.89 -18.25 17.01
CA ALA A 216 16.51 -17.65 18.18
C ALA A 216 16.76 -16.14 17.96
N PHE A 217 17.28 -15.78 16.78
CA PHE A 217 17.49 -14.39 16.40
C PHE A 217 16.20 -13.58 16.38
N VAL A 218 15.16 -14.08 15.71
CA VAL A 218 13.85 -13.41 15.61
C VAL A 218 13.20 -13.22 16.98
N LYS A 219 13.41 -14.17 17.90
CA LYS A 219 12.93 -14.11 19.30
C LYS A 219 13.81 -13.22 20.21
N GLY A 220 14.77 -12.48 19.65
CA GLY A 220 15.69 -11.60 20.40
C GLY A 220 16.66 -12.36 21.31
N LYS A 221 16.86 -13.67 21.09
CA LYS A 221 17.83 -14.49 21.84
C LYS A 221 19.21 -14.43 21.17
N LYS A 222 20.24 -14.85 21.91
CA LYS A 222 21.59 -14.97 21.35
C LYS A 222 21.59 -15.98 20.19
N ALA A 223 22.03 -15.51 19.04
CA ALA A 223 22.15 -16.28 17.80
C ALA A 223 23.51 -16.04 17.15
N ASN A 224 23.94 -16.95 16.30
CA ASN A 224 25.21 -16.85 15.58
C ASN A 224 25.00 -16.27 14.19
N ASN A 225 26.04 -15.66 13.62
CA ASN A 225 26.05 -15.31 12.21
C ASN A 225 26.01 -16.59 11.38
N VAL A 226 25.29 -16.52 10.23
CA VAL A 226 25.16 -17.64 9.30
C VAL A 226 25.69 -17.22 7.96
N LEU A 227 26.55 -18.05 7.37
CA LEU A 227 26.98 -17.97 5.99
C LEU A 227 26.40 -19.19 5.27
N LEU A 228 25.70 -18.94 4.16
CA LEU A 228 25.09 -19.95 3.29
C LEU A 228 25.85 -20.06 1.97
#